data_ed9a35c8b16c64032e5949c780451baa
#
_entry.id   ed9a35c8b16c64032e5949c780451baa
#
_cell.length_a   1.000
_cell.length_b   1.000
_cell.length_c   1.000
_cell.angle_alpha   90.00
_cell.angle_beta   90.00
_cell.angle_gamma   90.00
#
_symmetry.space_group_name_H-M   'P 1'
#
loop_
_entity.id
_entity.type
_entity.pdbx_description
1 polymer ?
#
loop_
_entity_poly.entity_id
_entity_poly.type
_entity_poly.pdbx_seq_one_letter_code
_entity_poly.pdbx_strand_id
1 'polypeptide(L)'
;MKPTSEILERMYRNSEEHSDGIYTRLYRYLLREDIYMTAYKNLYANKGAGTEGVDNDTADGFGKEYVNQIIDELKNQTYEPKAVKRVYIPKRNGKMRPLGIPSFRDKLIQDAIRQILEVIYEPVFSTHSHGFRPNRSCHSALKEISRSFRSTKWFVEGDIKKCFDNIDHTVLLNLLSEKIKDSKFINLIGKFLKAGYMENWEYHKTYSGTPQGGILSPILANIYLHELDKKVEAMQKEFNAPADYAYTPAYGKKVRGIVKLQKRYGECVDEAEKKELLKQIHKLEVEKRRLPYKDASDKKIAYVRYADDFIIGVSGSREDAERIKQELTLFVATRLKLELSDEKTKITHSSGNAHFLGYDINVRRCQESKRKTNGVLQRTLNNSVELLIPMERIEKFMYDREIVIQGKDGKLIPWQRNSMAGLTDLEIVDTYNSQTRGICNYYCIASNFSKLTYFVYLMEYSCLKTLAKKHKTRISGIKRIFKCGKSWGIPYKTKKEKKRMMIVKFSDFKRGTVFDEPSIDTVKNHIHFNTRNSLEARLKACKCELCGAEGDGIAFEIHHINKMKNLKGKEQWEMAMIARKRKTLVVCKECHKKIHHSS
;
A
#
# COMPACT_ATOMS: atom_id res chain seq x y z
N MET A 1 29.08 -13.99 -17.76
CA MET A 1 27.73 -13.57 -18.22
C MET A 1 27.26 -12.44 -17.32
N LYS A 2 26.64 -11.34 -17.84
CA LYS A 2 26.16 -10.23 -16.99
C LYS A 2 25.06 -10.73 -16.05
N PRO A 3 25.00 -10.31 -14.78
CA PRO A 3 23.92 -10.65 -13.87
C PRO A 3 22.55 -10.22 -14.41
N THR A 4 21.48 -10.97 -14.07
CA THR A 4 20.13 -10.58 -14.49
C THR A 4 19.73 -9.22 -13.92
N SER A 5 20.21 -8.87 -12.73
CA SER A 5 19.97 -7.55 -12.12
C SER A 5 20.42 -6.38 -13.01
N GLU A 6 21.59 -6.46 -13.63
CA GLU A 6 22.09 -5.42 -14.55
C GLU A 6 21.26 -5.34 -15.84
N ILE A 7 20.77 -6.50 -16.32
CA ILE A 7 19.92 -6.57 -17.50
C ILE A 7 18.57 -5.92 -17.20
N LEU A 8 17.97 -6.23 -16.06
CA LEU A 8 16.71 -5.65 -15.61
C LEU A 8 16.85 -4.14 -15.38
N GLU A 9 17.97 -3.68 -14.80
CA GLU A 9 18.25 -2.24 -14.64
C GLU A 9 18.28 -1.51 -15.98
N ARG A 10 18.95 -2.09 -16.98
CA ARG A 10 18.98 -1.51 -18.32
C ARG A 10 17.60 -1.50 -18.98
N MET A 11 16.80 -2.57 -18.78
CA MET A 11 15.44 -2.62 -19.28
C MET A 11 14.55 -1.55 -18.62
N TYR A 12 14.70 -1.32 -17.31
CA TYR A 12 13.99 -0.28 -16.58
C TYR A 12 14.30 1.11 -17.14
N ARG A 13 15.59 1.46 -17.31
CA ARG A 13 16.02 2.73 -17.89
C ARG A 13 15.49 2.92 -19.33
N ASN A 14 15.58 1.86 -20.13
CA ASN A 14 15.05 1.90 -21.49
C ASN A 14 13.53 2.13 -21.51
N SER A 15 12.78 1.56 -20.58
CA SER A 15 11.34 1.77 -20.47
C SER A 15 10.98 3.17 -19.94
N GLU A 16 11.86 3.78 -19.13
CA GLU A 16 11.72 5.16 -18.64
C GLU A 16 11.97 6.17 -19.75
N GLU A 17 12.96 5.93 -20.62
CA GLU A 17 13.30 6.78 -21.75
C GLU A 17 12.33 6.61 -22.94
N HIS A 18 11.85 5.38 -23.17
CA HIS A 18 10.98 5.00 -24.30
C HIS A 18 9.73 4.29 -23.81
N SER A 19 8.69 5.08 -23.52
CA SER A 19 7.43 4.56 -22.99
C SER A 19 6.67 3.62 -23.93
N ASP A 20 6.93 3.67 -25.23
CA ASP A 20 6.36 2.85 -26.31
C ASP A 20 7.26 1.67 -26.74
N GLY A 21 8.37 1.46 -26.03
CA GLY A 21 9.36 0.43 -26.34
C GLY A 21 8.78 -0.98 -26.44
N ILE A 22 9.22 -1.74 -27.46
CA ILE A 22 8.82 -3.13 -27.69
C ILE A 22 9.92 -4.05 -27.16
N TYR A 23 9.50 -5.09 -26.42
CA TYR A 23 10.38 -6.07 -25.81
C TYR A 23 10.26 -7.42 -26.47
N THR A 24 11.40 -8.00 -26.83
CA THR A 24 11.50 -9.34 -27.44
C THR A 24 12.39 -10.23 -26.59
N ARG A 25 12.27 -11.56 -26.77
CA ARG A 25 13.15 -12.56 -26.18
C ARG A 25 13.24 -12.48 -24.64
N LEU A 26 12.13 -12.17 -23.96
CA LEU A 26 12.07 -12.09 -22.49
C LEU A 26 12.15 -13.46 -21.84
N TYR A 27 11.61 -14.48 -22.49
CA TYR A 27 11.58 -15.86 -21.99
C TYR A 27 12.97 -16.38 -21.61
N ARG A 28 14.02 -15.98 -22.34
CA ARG A 28 15.40 -16.37 -22.05
C ARG A 28 15.90 -15.98 -20.65
N TYR A 29 15.31 -14.95 -20.05
CA TYR A 29 15.69 -14.52 -18.70
C TYR A 29 15.11 -15.44 -17.63
N LEU A 30 14.02 -16.16 -17.93
CA LEU A 30 13.47 -17.20 -17.06
C LEU A 30 14.32 -18.49 -17.07
N LEU A 31 15.28 -18.61 -17.99
CA LEU A 31 16.22 -19.75 -18.06
C LEU A 31 17.53 -19.46 -17.30
N ARG A 32 17.55 -18.47 -16.41
CA ARG A 32 18.72 -18.07 -15.63
C ARG A 32 18.54 -18.40 -14.15
N GLU A 33 19.55 -18.98 -13.54
CA GLU A 33 19.51 -19.35 -12.12
C GLU A 33 19.34 -18.13 -11.18
N ASP A 34 20.01 -17.02 -11.50
CA ASP A 34 20.09 -15.83 -10.63
C ASP A 34 18.74 -15.11 -10.42
N ILE A 35 17.80 -15.22 -11.37
CA ILE A 35 16.46 -14.67 -11.20
C ILE A 35 15.66 -15.42 -10.12
N TYR A 36 15.85 -16.74 -10.00
CA TYR A 36 15.18 -17.57 -8.98
C TYR A 36 15.80 -17.39 -7.61
N MET A 37 17.10 -17.10 -7.52
CA MET A 37 17.74 -16.72 -6.25
C MET A 37 17.14 -15.41 -5.71
N THR A 38 16.88 -14.46 -6.59
CA THR A 38 16.20 -13.21 -6.25
C THR A 38 14.73 -13.47 -5.89
N ALA A 39 14.02 -14.30 -6.65
CA ALA A 39 12.64 -14.70 -6.36
C ALA A 39 12.53 -15.36 -4.98
N TYR A 40 13.39 -16.30 -4.68
CA TYR A 40 13.42 -16.96 -3.36
C TYR A 40 13.67 -15.93 -2.24
N LYS A 41 14.64 -15.00 -2.42
CA LYS A 41 14.89 -13.92 -1.46
C LYS A 41 13.65 -13.05 -1.21
N ASN A 42 12.86 -12.77 -2.23
CA ASN A 42 11.63 -11.99 -2.10
C ASN A 42 10.53 -12.74 -1.33
N LEU A 43 10.51 -14.06 -1.44
CA LEU A 43 9.41 -14.90 -0.96
C LEU A 43 9.64 -15.52 0.42
N TYR A 44 10.86 -16.02 0.71
CA TYR A 44 11.11 -16.84 1.91
C TYR A 44 10.81 -16.13 3.25
N ALA A 45 10.93 -14.81 3.28
CA ALA A 45 10.66 -14.03 4.50
C ALA A 45 9.15 -13.78 4.74
N ASN A 46 8.31 -14.01 3.73
CA ASN A 46 6.88 -13.77 3.81
C ASN A 46 6.18 -14.82 4.67
N LYS A 47 5.09 -14.43 5.34
CA LYS A 47 4.29 -15.34 6.17
C LYS A 47 3.74 -16.54 5.39
N GLY A 48 3.49 -16.37 4.09
CA GLY A 48 3.00 -17.42 3.19
C GLY A 48 4.08 -18.33 2.58
N ALA A 49 5.36 -18.15 2.92
CA ALA A 49 6.46 -18.96 2.37
C ALA A 49 6.35 -20.46 2.73
N GLY A 50 5.93 -20.73 3.96
CA GLY A 50 5.69 -22.09 4.42
C GLY A 50 4.24 -22.54 4.34
N THR A 51 3.40 -21.85 3.56
CA THR A 51 2.02 -22.28 3.32
C THR A 51 1.99 -23.14 2.06
N GLU A 52 1.62 -24.39 2.26
CA GLU A 52 1.52 -25.40 1.21
C GLU A 52 0.43 -25.09 0.18
N GLY A 53 0.74 -25.31 -1.08
CA GLY A 53 -0.23 -25.33 -2.17
C GLY A 53 -1.03 -26.62 -2.19
N VAL A 54 -1.26 -27.15 -3.40
CA VAL A 54 -1.91 -28.46 -3.60
C VAL A 54 -0.93 -29.62 -3.50
N ASP A 55 0.37 -29.35 -3.54
CA ASP A 55 1.48 -30.30 -3.68
C ASP A 55 2.41 -30.39 -2.46
N ASN A 56 2.03 -29.79 -1.35
CA ASN A 56 2.83 -29.73 -0.12
C ASN A 56 4.22 -29.08 -0.30
N ASP A 57 4.49 -28.45 -1.46
CA ASP A 57 5.75 -27.79 -1.75
C ASP A 57 5.84 -26.44 -1.03
N THR A 58 6.98 -26.17 -0.38
CA THR A 58 7.22 -24.98 0.45
C THR A 58 8.58 -24.36 0.16
N ALA A 59 8.94 -23.29 0.90
CA ALA A 59 10.26 -22.67 0.80
C ALA A 59 11.40 -23.55 1.31
N ASP A 60 11.11 -24.70 1.89
CA ASP A 60 12.10 -25.66 2.37
C ASP A 60 12.60 -26.53 1.22
N GLY A 61 13.88 -26.93 1.24
CA GLY A 61 14.47 -27.75 0.16
C GLY A 61 14.90 -26.97 -1.09
N PHE A 62 14.82 -25.62 -1.08
CA PHE A 62 15.27 -24.82 -2.22
C PHE A 62 16.80 -24.92 -2.40
N GLY A 63 17.23 -25.26 -3.60
CA GLY A 63 18.64 -25.40 -3.95
C GLY A 63 18.88 -25.35 -5.47
N LYS A 64 20.12 -25.56 -5.88
CA LYS A 64 20.51 -25.48 -7.29
C LYS A 64 19.79 -26.55 -8.16
N GLU A 65 19.67 -27.78 -7.65
CA GLU A 65 18.94 -28.85 -8.36
C GLU A 65 17.48 -28.51 -8.59
N TYR A 66 16.82 -27.93 -7.57
CA TYR A 66 15.44 -27.48 -7.67
C TYR A 66 15.25 -26.41 -8.75
N VAL A 67 16.18 -25.43 -8.82
CA VAL A 67 16.16 -24.39 -9.86
C VAL A 67 16.42 -24.97 -11.24
N ASN A 68 17.38 -25.91 -11.37
CA ASN A 68 17.69 -26.54 -12.65
C ASN A 68 16.50 -27.31 -13.20
N GLN A 69 15.75 -28.04 -12.37
CA GLN A 69 14.51 -28.70 -12.77
C GLN A 69 13.48 -27.72 -13.35
N ILE A 70 13.31 -26.56 -12.71
CA ILE A 70 12.43 -25.49 -13.24
C ILE A 70 12.92 -25.04 -14.61
N ILE A 71 14.22 -24.78 -14.74
CA ILE A 71 14.82 -24.28 -15.99
C ILE A 71 14.68 -25.32 -17.11
N ASP A 72 14.91 -26.59 -16.82
CA ASP A 72 14.80 -27.66 -17.83
C ASP A 72 13.37 -27.82 -18.34
N GLU A 73 12.37 -27.78 -17.44
CA GLU A 73 10.96 -27.82 -17.85
C GLU A 73 10.56 -26.58 -18.67
N LEU A 74 11.02 -25.40 -18.28
CA LEU A 74 10.76 -24.18 -19.05
C LEU A 74 11.47 -24.22 -20.41
N LYS A 75 12.73 -24.69 -20.47
CA LYS A 75 13.51 -24.82 -21.70
C LYS A 75 12.81 -25.76 -22.70
N ASN A 76 12.31 -26.88 -22.21
CA ASN A 76 11.60 -27.88 -22.99
C ASN A 76 10.12 -27.51 -23.24
N GLN A 77 9.63 -26.42 -22.65
CA GLN A 77 8.23 -25.96 -22.70
C GLN A 77 7.21 -26.98 -22.15
N THR A 78 7.66 -27.90 -21.32
CA THR A 78 6.83 -28.92 -20.65
C THR A 78 6.23 -28.43 -19.33
N TYR A 79 6.63 -27.25 -18.87
CA TYR A 79 6.12 -26.70 -17.61
C TYR A 79 4.62 -26.41 -17.68
N GLU A 80 3.87 -26.97 -16.71
CA GLU A 80 2.45 -26.71 -16.50
C GLU A 80 2.20 -26.23 -15.07
N PRO A 81 1.66 -25.00 -14.88
CA PRO A 81 1.30 -24.50 -13.57
C PRO A 81 0.25 -25.39 -12.91
N LYS A 82 0.39 -25.59 -11.60
CA LYS A 82 -0.60 -26.33 -10.81
C LYS A 82 -1.80 -25.45 -10.46
N ALA A 83 -2.95 -26.08 -10.27
CA ALA A 83 -4.13 -25.40 -9.76
C ALA A 83 -3.85 -24.79 -8.39
N VAL A 84 -4.37 -23.58 -8.11
CA VAL A 84 -4.18 -22.95 -6.81
C VAL A 84 -5.12 -23.56 -5.76
N LYS A 85 -4.63 -23.79 -4.54
CA LYS A 85 -5.46 -24.24 -3.41
C LYS A 85 -6.34 -23.09 -2.93
N ARG A 86 -7.66 -23.23 -3.03
CA ARG A 86 -8.62 -22.22 -2.59
C ARG A 86 -8.86 -22.31 -1.09
N VAL A 87 -8.74 -21.16 -0.39
CA VAL A 87 -9.09 -20.99 1.01
C VAL A 87 -9.93 -19.73 1.18
N TYR A 88 -10.75 -19.67 2.22
CA TYR A 88 -11.62 -18.53 2.46
C TYR A 88 -11.18 -17.74 3.68
N ILE A 89 -11.09 -16.42 3.51
CA ILE A 89 -10.78 -15.48 4.60
C ILE A 89 -12.01 -14.62 4.87
N PRO A 90 -12.47 -14.47 6.14
CA PRO A 90 -13.62 -13.66 6.45
C PRO A 90 -13.35 -12.17 6.19
N LYS A 91 -14.28 -11.51 5.49
CA LYS A 91 -14.31 -10.06 5.32
C LYS A 91 -14.95 -9.41 6.57
N ARG A 92 -14.71 -8.11 6.77
CA ARG A 92 -15.30 -7.33 7.87
C ARG A 92 -16.83 -7.28 7.86
N ASN A 93 -17.47 -7.51 6.72
CA ASN A 93 -18.93 -7.56 6.57
C ASN A 93 -19.53 -8.97 6.69
N GLY A 94 -18.77 -9.94 7.20
CA GLY A 94 -19.17 -11.34 7.35
C GLY A 94 -19.13 -12.17 6.06
N LYS A 95 -18.97 -11.56 4.88
CA LYS A 95 -18.79 -12.31 3.63
C LYS A 95 -17.39 -12.92 3.57
N MET A 96 -17.26 -14.04 2.90
CA MET A 96 -15.95 -14.70 2.70
C MET A 96 -15.24 -14.16 1.46
N ARG A 97 -13.90 -14.07 1.53
CA ARG A 97 -13.04 -13.75 0.38
C ARG A 97 -12.29 -15.01 -0.02
N PRO A 98 -12.45 -15.50 -1.26
CA PRO A 98 -11.62 -16.59 -1.74
C PRO A 98 -10.17 -16.11 -1.92
N LEU A 99 -9.22 -16.92 -1.49
CA LEU A 99 -7.79 -16.71 -1.67
C LEU A 99 -7.20 -17.95 -2.32
N GLY A 100 -6.45 -17.80 -3.40
CA GLY A 100 -5.73 -18.89 -4.06
C GLY A 100 -4.29 -18.98 -3.56
N ILE A 101 -3.86 -20.16 -3.13
CA ILE A 101 -2.48 -20.42 -2.69
C ILE A 101 -1.80 -21.25 -3.78
N PRO A 102 -0.89 -20.66 -4.59
CA PRO A 102 -0.10 -21.40 -5.57
C PRO A 102 0.91 -22.33 -4.88
N SER A 103 1.40 -23.35 -5.60
CA SER A 103 2.56 -24.14 -5.17
C SER A 103 3.80 -23.24 -5.00
N PHE A 104 4.78 -23.66 -4.23
CA PHE A 104 5.97 -22.84 -4.03
C PHE A 104 6.78 -22.68 -5.32
N ARG A 105 6.83 -23.72 -6.13
CA ARG A 105 7.42 -23.70 -7.46
C ARG A 105 6.76 -22.67 -8.37
N ASP A 106 5.44 -22.64 -8.40
CA ASP A 106 4.67 -21.63 -9.15
C ASP A 106 4.94 -20.22 -8.63
N LYS A 107 5.01 -20.04 -7.29
CA LYS A 107 5.35 -18.72 -6.70
C LYS A 107 6.70 -18.21 -7.18
N LEU A 108 7.72 -19.08 -7.30
CA LEU A 108 9.05 -18.68 -7.78
C LEU A 108 9.01 -18.20 -9.23
N ILE A 109 8.34 -18.95 -10.10
CA ILE A 109 8.23 -18.59 -11.53
C ILE A 109 7.39 -17.32 -11.69
N GLN A 110 6.29 -17.21 -10.96
CA GLN A 110 5.48 -15.99 -10.95
C GLN A 110 6.27 -14.78 -10.48
N ASP A 111 7.15 -14.91 -9.47
CA ASP A 111 8.01 -13.81 -9.03
C ASP A 111 9.07 -13.45 -10.08
N ALA A 112 9.64 -14.44 -10.77
CA ALA A 112 10.55 -14.21 -11.89
C ALA A 112 9.90 -13.44 -13.04
N ILE A 113 8.66 -13.82 -13.43
CA ILE A 113 7.86 -13.09 -14.42
C ILE A 113 7.54 -11.66 -13.91
N ARG A 114 7.14 -11.52 -12.64
CA ARG A 114 6.84 -10.22 -12.02
C ARG A 114 8.03 -9.28 -12.08
N GLN A 115 9.25 -9.75 -11.77
CA GLN A 115 10.48 -8.95 -11.86
C GLN A 115 10.68 -8.37 -13.27
N ILE A 116 10.41 -9.15 -14.31
CA ILE A 116 10.52 -8.71 -15.71
C ILE A 116 9.41 -7.70 -16.05
N LEU A 117 8.17 -7.99 -15.67
CA LEU A 117 7.03 -7.10 -15.95
C LEU A 117 7.14 -5.76 -15.20
N GLU A 118 7.61 -5.77 -13.94
CA GLU A 118 7.78 -4.55 -13.16
C GLU A 118 8.77 -3.58 -13.82
N VAL A 119 9.89 -4.05 -14.31
CA VAL A 119 10.86 -3.14 -14.96
C VAL A 119 10.39 -2.57 -16.29
N ILE A 120 9.45 -3.26 -16.96
CA ILE A 120 8.85 -2.80 -18.22
C ILE A 120 7.69 -1.81 -17.97
N TYR A 121 6.85 -2.09 -16.98
CA TYR A 121 5.59 -1.36 -16.82
C TYR A 121 5.62 -0.30 -15.73
N GLU A 122 6.44 -0.44 -14.68
CA GLU A 122 6.48 0.55 -13.59
C GLU A 122 6.81 1.97 -14.05
N PRO A 123 7.77 2.20 -14.98
CA PRO A 123 8.04 3.54 -15.49
C PRO A 123 6.88 4.14 -16.33
N VAL A 124 6.03 3.28 -16.89
CA VAL A 124 4.96 3.68 -17.82
C VAL A 124 3.63 3.91 -17.11
N PHE A 125 3.44 3.33 -15.93
CA PHE A 125 2.18 3.49 -15.20
C PHE A 125 1.90 4.94 -14.83
N SER A 126 0.62 5.31 -14.89
CA SER A 126 0.14 6.61 -14.46
C SER A 126 0.68 6.98 -13.07
N THR A 127 1.06 8.24 -12.89
CA THR A 127 1.47 8.79 -11.60
C THR A 127 0.32 8.78 -10.59
N HIS A 128 -0.92 8.73 -11.05
CA HIS A 128 -2.16 8.70 -10.25
C HIS A 128 -2.53 7.30 -9.73
N SER A 129 -1.82 6.26 -10.16
CA SER A 129 -2.01 4.88 -9.71
C SER A 129 -1.08 4.53 -8.55
N HIS A 130 -1.62 4.05 -7.41
CA HIS A 130 -0.86 3.84 -6.18
C HIS A 130 -0.88 2.40 -5.65
N GLY A 131 -1.90 1.59 -5.98
CA GLY A 131 -2.06 0.25 -5.42
C GLY A 131 -1.01 -0.74 -5.94
N PHE A 132 -0.44 -1.54 -5.04
CA PHE A 132 0.51 -2.62 -5.35
C PHE A 132 1.78 -2.20 -6.11
N ARG A 133 2.15 -0.95 -6.08
CA ARG A 133 3.33 -0.42 -6.76
C ARG A 133 4.48 -0.14 -5.79
N PRO A 134 5.74 -0.33 -6.22
CA PRO A 134 6.91 -0.01 -5.41
C PRO A 134 6.92 1.45 -4.94
N ASN A 135 7.35 1.69 -3.71
CA ASN A 135 7.44 3.01 -3.08
C ASN A 135 6.10 3.78 -2.97
N ARG A 136 4.96 3.12 -3.19
CA ARG A 136 3.63 3.70 -3.09
C ARG A 136 2.82 3.05 -1.98
N SER A 137 1.83 3.78 -1.46
CA SER A 137 1.05 3.36 -0.30
C SER A 137 -0.35 4.01 -0.31
N CYS A 138 -1.22 3.61 0.63
CA CYS A 138 -2.47 4.33 0.87
C CYS A 138 -2.21 5.81 1.20
N HIS A 139 -1.16 6.08 1.99
CA HIS A 139 -0.79 7.45 2.34
C HIS A 139 -0.32 8.27 1.14
N SER A 140 0.41 7.68 0.19
CA SER A 140 0.80 8.38 -1.04
C SER A 140 -0.40 8.79 -1.89
N ALA A 141 -1.42 7.92 -2.00
CA ALA A 141 -2.68 8.22 -2.66
C ALA A 141 -3.46 9.35 -1.97
N LEU A 142 -3.61 9.26 -0.64
CA LEU A 142 -4.29 10.29 0.16
C LEU A 142 -3.55 11.63 0.15
N LYS A 143 -2.22 11.63 0.12
CA LYS A 143 -1.39 12.82 -0.03
C LYS A 143 -1.64 13.49 -1.38
N GLU A 144 -1.74 12.72 -2.44
CA GLU A 144 -2.08 13.23 -3.77
C GLU A 144 -3.48 13.85 -3.78
N ILE A 145 -4.48 13.17 -3.20
CA ILE A 145 -5.84 13.71 -3.06
C ILE A 145 -5.81 15.06 -2.31
N SER A 146 -5.09 15.15 -1.19
CA SER A 146 -5.02 16.40 -0.42
C SER A 146 -4.44 17.57 -1.21
N ARG A 147 -3.61 17.30 -2.23
CA ARG A 147 -2.96 18.31 -3.08
C ARG A 147 -3.75 18.64 -4.34
N SER A 148 -4.22 17.62 -5.05
CA SER A 148 -4.79 17.76 -6.40
C SER A 148 -6.30 18.01 -6.41
N PHE A 149 -7.05 17.63 -5.35
CA PHE A 149 -8.52 17.75 -5.27
C PHE A 149 -9.00 19.08 -4.64
N ARG A 150 -8.14 20.07 -4.56
CA ARG A 150 -8.54 21.40 -4.09
C ARG A 150 -9.61 21.97 -5.02
N SER A 151 -10.59 22.63 -4.44
CA SER A 151 -11.73 23.25 -5.15
C SER A 151 -12.69 22.25 -5.83
N THR A 152 -12.53 20.96 -5.65
CA THR A 152 -13.49 19.94 -6.13
C THR A 152 -14.89 20.26 -5.61
N LYS A 153 -15.90 20.16 -6.49
CA LYS A 153 -17.32 20.30 -6.16
C LYS A 153 -18.02 18.95 -6.02
N TRP A 154 -17.64 17.98 -6.84
CA TRP A 154 -18.22 16.64 -6.87
C TRP A 154 -17.12 15.58 -6.83
N PHE A 155 -17.33 14.56 -6.01
CA PHE A 155 -16.54 13.35 -6.01
C PHE A 155 -17.30 12.27 -6.76
N VAL A 156 -16.63 11.59 -7.69
CA VAL A 156 -17.09 10.33 -8.27
C VAL A 156 -16.26 9.23 -7.65
N GLU A 157 -16.88 8.48 -6.74
CA GLU A 157 -16.29 7.30 -6.10
C GLU A 157 -16.55 6.10 -7.02
N GLY A 158 -15.53 5.29 -7.31
CA GLY A 158 -15.66 4.13 -8.17
C GLY A 158 -15.01 2.89 -7.59
N ASP A 159 -15.70 1.76 -7.68
CA ASP A 159 -15.23 0.43 -7.27
C ASP A 159 -15.59 -0.57 -8.38
N ILE A 160 -14.62 -1.38 -8.80
CA ILE A 160 -14.83 -2.38 -9.84
C ILE A 160 -15.27 -3.69 -9.18
N LYS A 161 -16.42 -4.18 -9.61
CA LYS A 161 -17.04 -5.39 -9.04
C LYS A 161 -16.19 -6.62 -9.30
N LYS A 162 -15.67 -7.23 -8.21
CA LYS A 162 -14.83 -8.43 -8.26
C LYS A 162 -13.71 -8.34 -9.31
N CYS A 163 -13.00 -7.21 -9.37
CA CYS A 163 -12.01 -6.92 -10.42
C CYS A 163 -11.08 -8.10 -10.70
N PHE A 164 -10.41 -8.65 -9.69
CA PHE A 164 -9.47 -9.76 -9.84
C PHE A 164 -10.12 -11.04 -10.37
N ASP A 165 -11.39 -11.28 -10.07
CA ASP A 165 -12.11 -12.49 -10.50
C ASP A 165 -12.68 -12.36 -11.93
N ASN A 166 -12.81 -11.12 -12.44
CA ASN A 166 -13.48 -10.82 -13.71
C ASN A 166 -12.54 -10.33 -14.82
N ILE A 167 -11.23 -10.23 -14.60
CA ILE A 167 -10.27 -9.85 -15.66
C ILE A 167 -10.40 -10.81 -16.84
N ASP A 168 -10.70 -10.27 -18.03
CA ASP A 168 -10.77 -11.08 -19.27
C ASP A 168 -9.35 -11.45 -19.71
N HIS A 169 -9.08 -12.76 -19.80
CA HIS A 169 -7.75 -13.29 -20.16
C HIS A 169 -7.31 -12.84 -21.56
N THR A 170 -8.24 -12.79 -22.52
CA THR A 170 -7.93 -12.39 -23.90
C THR A 170 -7.54 -10.93 -23.97
N VAL A 171 -8.31 -10.06 -23.31
CA VAL A 171 -7.99 -8.63 -23.25
C VAL A 171 -6.63 -8.41 -22.58
N LEU A 172 -6.37 -9.07 -21.44
CA LEU A 172 -5.09 -8.96 -20.73
C LEU A 172 -3.91 -9.41 -21.58
N LEU A 173 -4.00 -10.58 -22.23
CA LEU A 173 -2.93 -11.09 -23.08
C LEU A 173 -2.69 -10.20 -24.31
N ASN A 174 -3.74 -9.61 -24.88
CA ASN A 174 -3.61 -8.64 -25.96
C ASN A 174 -2.87 -7.38 -25.49
N LEU A 175 -3.24 -6.81 -24.34
CA LEU A 175 -2.55 -5.64 -23.75
C LEU A 175 -1.07 -5.93 -23.47
N LEU A 176 -0.75 -7.11 -22.96
CA LEU A 176 0.64 -7.52 -22.79
C LEU A 176 1.36 -7.63 -24.14
N SER A 177 0.68 -8.16 -25.17
CA SER A 177 1.23 -8.36 -26.51
C SER A 177 1.45 -7.07 -27.27
N GLU A 178 0.89 -5.93 -26.84
CA GLU A 178 1.20 -4.62 -27.43
C GLU A 178 2.68 -4.28 -27.25
N LYS A 179 3.24 -4.50 -26.05
CA LYS A 179 4.64 -4.20 -25.70
C LYS A 179 5.58 -5.41 -25.75
N ILE A 180 5.07 -6.62 -25.54
CA ILE A 180 5.87 -7.84 -25.42
C ILE A 180 5.66 -8.72 -26.65
N LYS A 181 6.66 -8.78 -27.53
CA LYS A 181 6.66 -9.61 -28.75
C LYS A 181 7.45 -10.90 -28.52
N ASP A 182 7.09 -11.63 -27.45
CA ASP A 182 7.65 -12.94 -27.11
C ASP A 182 6.52 -13.92 -26.79
N SER A 183 6.14 -14.73 -27.78
CA SER A 183 5.03 -15.66 -27.69
C SER A 183 5.21 -16.69 -26.58
N LYS A 184 6.44 -17.17 -26.32
CA LYS A 184 6.72 -18.12 -25.23
C LYS A 184 6.44 -17.51 -23.87
N PHE A 185 6.84 -16.25 -23.68
CA PHE A 185 6.62 -15.52 -22.44
C PHE A 185 5.11 -15.25 -22.21
N ILE A 186 4.39 -14.80 -23.24
CA ILE A 186 2.94 -14.55 -23.16
C ILE A 186 2.17 -15.86 -22.95
N ASN A 187 2.55 -16.94 -23.63
CA ASN A 187 1.92 -18.25 -23.44
C ASN A 187 2.09 -18.79 -22.02
N LEU A 188 3.26 -18.59 -21.40
CA LEU A 188 3.47 -18.98 -20.00
C LEU A 188 2.56 -18.22 -19.06
N ILE A 189 2.40 -16.90 -19.25
CA ILE A 189 1.42 -16.11 -18.48
C ILE A 189 0.01 -16.66 -18.70
N GLY A 190 -0.35 -16.98 -19.95
CA GLY A 190 -1.65 -17.60 -20.28
C GLY A 190 -1.87 -18.93 -19.57
N LYS A 191 -0.84 -19.78 -19.43
CA LYS A 191 -0.91 -21.02 -18.66
C LYS A 191 -1.22 -20.74 -17.19
N PHE A 192 -0.56 -19.76 -16.55
CA PHE A 192 -0.86 -19.36 -15.16
C PHE A 192 -2.29 -18.85 -14.98
N LEU A 193 -2.82 -18.08 -15.93
CA LEU A 193 -4.20 -17.60 -15.88
C LEU A 193 -5.23 -18.74 -15.97
N LYS A 194 -4.92 -19.79 -16.73
CA LYS A 194 -5.80 -20.95 -16.97
C LYS A 194 -5.60 -22.11 -16.00
N ALA A 195 -4.63 -22.04 -15.08
CA ALA A 195 -4.25 -23.13 -14.18
C ALA A 195 -5.40 -23.66 -13.30
N GLY A 196 -6.47 -22.89 -13.09
CA GLY A 196 -7.61 -23.30 -12.29
C GLY A 196 -7.37 -23.23 -10.78
N TYR A 197 -8.34 -23.75 -10.03
CA TYR A 197 -8.22 -23.85 -8.58
C TYR A 197 -8.80 -25.17 -8.05
N MET A 198 -8.28 -25.58 -6.90
CA MET A 198 -8.78 -26.74 -6.13
C MET A 198 -9.58 -26.22 -4.94
N GLU A 199 -10.82 -26.68 -4.82
CA GLU A 199 -11.73 -26.39 -3.71
C GLU A 199 -12.40 -27.68 -3.26
N ASN A 200 -12.35 -28.01 -1.97
CA ASN A 200 -12.90 -29.25 -1.42
C ASN A 200 -12.46 -30.53 -2.18
N TRP A 201 -11.20 -30.56 -2.65
CA TRP A 201 -10.62 -31.64 -3.46
C TRP A 201 -11.17 -31.76 -4.89
N GLU A 202 -11.99 -30.80 -5.34
CA GLU A 202 -12.50 -30.72 -6.71
C GLU A 202 -11.73 -29.67 -7.52
N TYR A 203 -11.42 -30.00 -8.78
CA TYR A 203 -10.76 -29.09 -9.71
C TYR A 203 -11.78 -28.23 -10.46
N HIS A 204 -11.55 -26.94 -10.46
CA HIS A 204 -12.35 -25.96 -11.18
C HIS A 204 -11.51 -25.19 -12.18
N LYS A 205 -11.97 -25.13 -13.43
CA LYS A 205 -11.33 -24.31 -14.47
C LYS A 205 -11.52 -22.82 -14.22
N THR A 206 -10.52 -22.03 -14.56
CA THR A 206 -10.59 -20.56 -14.52
C THR A 206 -10.76 -20.04 -15.94
N TYR A 207 -11.89 -19.40 -16.23
CA TYR A 207 -12.18 -18.81 -17.54
C TYR A 207 -11.92 -17.30 -17.56
N SER A 208 -11.92 -16.67 -16.42
CA SER A 208 -11.61 -15.26 -16.20
C SER A 208 -10.93 -15.06 -14.85
N GLY A 209 -10.31 -13.91 -14.68
CA GLY A 209 -9.71 -13.50 -13.43
C GLY A 209 -8.26 -13.97 -13.24
N THR A 210 -7.66 -13.37 -12.24
CA THR A 210 -6.35 -13.75 -11.70
C THR A 210 -6.53 -14.26 -10.28
N PRO A 211 -5.88 -15.37 -9.88
CA PRO A 211 -6.05 -15.91 -8.53
C PRO A 211 -5.74 -14.86 -7.46
N GLN A 212 -6.72 -14.52 -6.61
CA GLN A 212 -6.47 -13.64 -5.47
C GLN A 212 -5.46 -14.33 -4.54
N GLY A 213 -4.26 -13.76 -4.41
CA GLY A 213 -3.12 -14.34 -3.67
C GLY A 213 -1.98 -14.86 -4.53
N GLY A 214 -2.11 -14.91 -5.84
CA GLY A 214 -1.01 -15.12 -6.77
C GLY A 214 0.00 -13.96 -6.74
N ILE A 215 1.27 -14.26 -6.89
CA ILE A 215 2.36 -13.25 -6.88
C ILE A 215 2.26 -12.33 -8.10
N LEU A 216 1.79 -12.87 -9.22
CA LEU A 216 1.69 -12.16 -10.50
C LEU A 216 0.40 -11.29 -10.60
N SER A 217 -0.65 -11.66 -9.87
CA SER A 217 -1.97 -11.03 -9.99
C SER A 217 -1.97 -9.50 -9.80
N PRO A 218 -1.24 -8.90 -8.84
CA PRO A 218 -1.24 -7.45 -8.66
C PRO A 218 -0.68 -6.67 -9.84
N ILE A 219 0.43 -7.13 -10.44
CA ILE A 219 1.03 -6.44 -11.59
C ILE A 219 0.15 -6.59 -12.84
N LEU A 220 -0.43 -7.76 -13.07
CA LEU A 220 -1.36 -7.99 -14.18
C LEU A 220 -2.62 -7.13 -14.06
N ALA A 221 -3.18 -7.00 -12.85
CA ALA A 221 -4.30 -6.10 -12.61
C ALA A 221 -3.93 -4.63 -12.86
N ASN A 222 -2.73 -4.19 -12.48
CA ASN A 222 -2.28 -2.84 -12.76
C ASN A 222 -2.07 -2.58 -14.26
N ILE A 223 -1.53 -3.56 -15.02
CA ILE A 223 -1.41 -3.48 -16.48
C ILE A 223 -2.80 -3.36 -17.11
N TYR A 224 -3.75 -4.16 -16.67
CA TYR A 224 -5.12 -4.15 -17.18
C TYR A 224 -5.82 -2.82 -16.91
N LEU A 225 -5.74 -2.32 -15.68
CA LEU A 225 -6.38 -1.08 -15.25
C LEU A 225 -5.63 0.19 -15.70
N HIS A 226 -4.42 0.05 -16.23
CA HIS A 226 -3.71 1.18 -16.83
C HIS A 226 -4.46 1.79 -18.04
N GLU A 227 -5.27 0.98 -18.74
CA GLU A 227 -6.16 1.47 -19.79
C GLU A 227 -7.22 2.44 -19.22
N LEU A 228 -7.74 2.17 -18.01
CA LEU A 228 -8.62 3.11 -17.32
C LEU A 228 -7.88 4.41 -16.97
N ASP A 229 -6.62 4.30 -16.49
CA ASP A 229 -5.80 5.48 -16.18
C ASP A 229 -5.62 6.35 -17.44
N LYS A 230 -5.25 5.75 -18.57
CA LYS A 230 -5.11 6.45 -19.87
C LYS A 230 -6.41 7.14 -20.30
N LYS A 231 -7.55 6.46 -20.15
CA LYS A 231 -8.87 7.06 -20.50
C LYS A 231 -9.15 8.28 -19.63
N VAL A 232 -8.92 8.20 -18.31
CA VAL A 232 -9.13 9.36 -17.43
C VAL A 232 -8.15 10.49 -17.72
N GLU A 233 -6.88 10.19 -18.01
CA GLU A 233 -5.89 11.21 -18.40
C GLU A 233 -6.27 11.90 -19.73
N ALA A 234 -6.84 11.17 -20.69
CA ALA A 234 -7.38 11.76 -21.92
C ALA A 234 -8.56 12.70 -21.60
N MET A 235 -9.50 12.24 -20.78
CA MET A 235 -10.62 13.08 -20.30
C MET A 235 -10.13 14.31 -19.54
N GLN A 236 -9.05 14.19 -18.74
CA GLN A 236 -8.45 15.35 -18.07
C GLN A 236 -7.92 16.39 -19.07
N LYS A 237 -7.26 15.95 -20.16
CA LYS A 237 -6.74 16.86 -21.20
C LYS A 237 -7.85 17.61 -21.93
N GLU A 238 -8.98 16.96 -22.14
CA GLU A 238 -10.15 17.56 -22.83
C GLU A 238 -10.94 18.49 -21.89
N PHE A 239 -11.12 18.07 -20.64
CA PHE A 239 -12.00 18.75 -19.70
C PHE A 239 -11.32 19.90 -18.96
N ASN A 240 -10.03 19.77 -18.66
CA ASN A 240 -9.31 20.79 -17.90
C ASN A 240 -9.13 22.01 -18.78
N ALA A 241 -9.62 23.15 -18.29
CA ALA A 241 -9.36 24.43 -18.96
C ALA A 241 -7.84 24.62 -19.16
N PRO A 242 -7.41 25.17 -20.31
CA PRO A 242 -6.00 25.47 -20.53
C PRO A 242 -5.44 26.26 -19.34
N ALA A 243 -4.21 25.96 -18.97
CA ALA A 243 -3.53 26.63 -17.86
C ALA A 243 -3.17 28.10 -18.17
N ASP A 244 -3.81 28.70 -19.16
CA ASP A 244 -3.69 30.13 -19.43
C ASP A 244 -4.15 30.89 -18.18
N TYR A 245 -3.16 31.45 -17.51
CA TYR A 245 -3.32 32.26 -16.29
C TYR A 245 -3.98 33.61 -16.60
N ALA A 246 -5.06 33.58 -17.34
CA ALA A 246 -5.87 34.76 -17.52
C ALA A 246 -6.59 35.05 -16.19
N TYR A 247 -6.16 36.12 -15.54
CA TYR A 247 -6.93 36.69 -14.45
C TYR A 247 -8.35 36.99 -14.91
N THR A 248 -9.32 36.90 -14.01
CA THR A 248 -10.63 37.48 -14.32
C THR A 248 -10.44 38.91 -14.84
N PRO A 249 -11.22 39.37 -15.83
CA PRO A 249 -11.05 40.72 -16.41
C PRO A 249 -11.01 41.81 -15.35
N ALA A 250 -11.83 41.69 -14.30
CA ALA A 250 -11.88 42.59 -13.18
C ALA A 250 -10.58 42.60 -12.34
N TYR A 251 -10.05 41.39 -12.02
CA TYR A 251 -8.78 41.24 -11.30
C TYR A 251 -7.60 41.77 -12.12
N GLY A 252 -7.53 41.40 -13.38
CA GLY A 252 -6.48 41.84 -14.32
C GLY A 252 -6.46 43.35 -14.50
N LYS A 253 -7.64 44.02 -14.53
CA LYS A 253 -7.73 45.50 -14.57
C LYS A 253 -7.08 46.12 -13.33
N LYS A 254 -7.31 45.55 -12.14
CA LYS A 254 -6.69 46.06 -10.90
C LYS A 254 -5.18 45.85 -10.85
N VAL A 255 -4.71 44.67 -11.32
CA VAL A 255 -3.27 44.38 -11.41
C VAL A 255 -2.57 45.37 -12.35
N ARG A 256 -3.11 45.61 -13.54
CA ARG A 256 -2.56 46.59 -14.49
C ARG A 256 -2.56 48.01 -13.90
N GLY A 257 -3.62 48.38 -13.17
CA GLY A 257 -3.69 49.67 -12.46
C GLY A 257 -2.60 49.84 -11.40
N ILE A 258 -2.36 48.79 -10.59
CA ILE A 258 -1.31 48.80 -9.57
C ILE A 258 0.08 48.95 -10.22
N VAL A 259 0.37 48.16 -11.25
CA VAL A 259 1.66 48.21 -11.99
C VAL A 259 1.90 49.63 -12.56
N LYS A 260 0.86 50.24 -13.14
CA LYS A 260 0.95 51.60 -13.67
C LYS A 260 1.28 52.65 -12.58
N LEU A 261 0.63 52.52 -11.42
CA LEU A 261 0.90 53.43 -10.28
C LEU A 261 2.27 53.15 -9.65
N GLN A 262 2.71 51.91 -9.57
CA GLN A 262 4.05 51.57 -9.09
C GLN A 262 5.15 52.13 -10.00
N LYS A 263 4.94 52.11 -11.32
CA LYS A 263 5.86 52.75 -12.27
C LYS A 263 5.94 54.26 -12.04
N ARG A 264 4.79 54.97 -11.93
CA ARG A 264 4.75 56.40 -11.61
C ARG A 264 5.40 56.73 -10.25
N TYR A 265 5.19 55.89 -9.24
CA TYR A 265 5.83 56.04 -7.93
C TYR A 265 7.37 55.98 -8.03
N GLY A 266 7.91 55.09 -8.88
CA GLY A 266 9.36 55.00 -9.12
C GLY A 266 9.95 56.22 -9.87
N GLU A 267 9.15 56.89 -10.71
CA GLU A 267 9.55 58.04 -11.50
C GLU A 267 9.32 59.38 -10.77
N CYS A 268 8.52 59.39 -9.71
CA CYS A 268 8.17 60.59 -8.98
C CYS A 268 9.29 61.01 -8.03
N VAL A 269 9.57 62.32 -7.95
CA VAL A 269 10.58 62.91 -7.06
C VAL A 269 9.91 63.60 -5.85
N ASP A 270 8.68 64.08 -5.99
CA ASP A 270 7.95 64.82 -4.94
C ASP A 270 7.43 63.83 -3.86
N GLU A 271 7.79 64.09 -2.62
CA GLU A 271 7.40 63.29 -1.45
C GLU A 271 5.88 63.34 -1.14
N ALA A 272 5.22 64.46 -1.44
CA ALA A 272 3.78 64.61 -1.24
C ALA A 272 2.99 63.75 -2.26
N GLU A 273 3.41 63.75 -3.53
CA GLU A 273 2.83 62.92 -4.59
C GLU A 273 3.11 61.43 -4.35
N LYS A 274 4.30 61.08 -3.88
CA LYS A 274 4.62 59.70 -3.49
C LYS A 274 3.67 59.15 -2.43
N LYS A 275 3.37 59.90 -1.39
CA LYS A 275 2.42 59.49 -0.34
C LYS A 275 1.02 59.25 -0.89
N GLU A 276 0.58 60.09 -1.83
CA GLU A 276 -0.74 59.92 -2.47
C GLU A 276 -0.78 58.68 -3.38
N LEU A 277 0.28 58.44 -4.18
CA LEU A 277 0.42 57.23 -5.00
C LEU A 277 0.41 55.97 -4.15
N LEU A 278 1.06 55.95 -2.99
CA LEU A 278 1.03 54.82 -2.07
C LEU A 278 -0.38 54.54 -1.54
N LYS A 279 -1.15 55.59 -1.20
CA LYS A 279 -2.56 55.41 -0.80
C LYS A 279 -3.40 54.80 -1.92
N GLN A 280 -3.22 55.25 -3.15
CA GLN A 280 -3.93 54.73 -4.32
C GLN A 280 -3.55 53.26 -4.60
N ILE A 281 -2.26 52.92 -4.52
CA ILE A 281 -1.78 51.53 -4.65
C ILE A 281 -2.42 50.66 -3.58
N HIS A 282 -2.39 51.10 -2.33
CA HIS A 282 -2.99 50.34 -1.22
C HIS A 282 -4.50 50.14 -1.41
N LYS A 283 -5.23 51.18 -1.85
CA LYS A 283 -6.65 51.07 -2.16
C LYS A 283 -6.93 50.03 -3.24
N LEU A 284 -6.18 50.04 -4.35
CA LEU A 284 -6.32 49.07 -5.41
C LEU A 284 -5.93 47.66 -4.97
N GLU A 285 -4.93 47.50 -4.10
CA GLU A 285 -4.57 46.21 -3.52
C GLU A 285 -5.69 45.63 -2.64
N VAL A 286 -6.34 46.46 -1.83
CA VAL A 286 -7.49 46.05 -1.02
C VAL A 286 -8.66 45.62 -1.90
N GLU A 287 -8.95 46.38 -2.96
CA GLU A 287 -10.00 46.07 -3.93
C GLU A 287 -9.67 44.79 -4.69
N LYS A 288 -8.41 44.61 -5.16
CA LYS A 288 -7.93 43.39 -5.81
C LYS A 288 -8.13 42.17 -4.94
N ARG A 289 -7.84 42.23 -3.63
CA ARG A 289 -8.02 41.12 -2.68
C ARG A 289 -9.48 40.66 -2.53
N ARG A 290 -10.45 41.49 -2.89
CA ARG A 290 -11.89 41.19 -2.85
C ARG A 290 -12.40 40.53 -4.11
N LEU A 291 -11.65 40.63 -5.20
CA LEU A 291 -12.03 40.05 -6.50
C LEU A 291 -11.56 38.59 -6.60
N PRO A 292 -12.33 37.72 -7.30
CA PRO A 292 -11.89 36.38 -7.60
C PRO A 292 -10.67 36.43 -8.54
N TYR A 293 -9.61 35.71 -8.15
CA TYR A 293 -8.37 35.62 -8.91
C TYR A 293 -8.56 34.92 -10.25
N LYS A 294 -9.39 33.84 -10.25
CA LYS A 294 -9.76 33.05 -11.40
C LYS A 294 -11.27 33.03 -11.56
N ASP A 295 -11.72 32.83 -12.78
CA ASP A 295 -13.14 32.63 -13.05
C ASP A 295 -13.61 31.32 -12.39
N ALA A 296 -14.83 31.31 -11.85
CA ALA A 296 -15.44 30.12 -11.26
C ALA A 296 -15.72 29.01 -12.29
N SER A 297 -15.50 29.31 -13.57
CA SER A 297 -15.63 28.40 -14.71
C SER A 297 -14.44 27.46 -14.93
N ASP A 298 -13.35 27.55 -14.14
CA ASP A 298 -12.20 26.65 -14.27
C ASP A 298 -12.65 25.19 -14.02
N LYS A 299 -13.02 24.51 -15.09
CA LYS A 299 -13.34 23.08 -15.07
C LYS A 299 -12.06 22.29 -14.87
N LYS A 300 -12.08 21.34 -13.96
CA LYS A 300 -10.93 20.48 -13.65
C LYS A 300 -11.38 19.10 -13.20
N ILE A 301 -10.71 18.08 -13.70
CA ILE A 301 -10.76 16.71 -13.20
C ILE A 301 -9.45 16.42 -12.46
N ALA A 302 -9.53 15.89 -11.24
CA ALA A 302 -8.44 15.28 -10.51
C ALA A 302 -8.75 13.79 -10.34
N TYR A 303 -7.75 12.94 -10.38
CA TYR A 303 -7.90 11.48 -10.37
C TYR A 303 -6.88 10.82 -9.47
N VAL A 304 -7.29 9.80 -8.73
CA VAL A 304 -6.41 8.90 -7.98
C VAL A 304 -7.02 7.50 -7.98
N ARG A 305 -6.21 6.49 -8.24
CA ARG A 305 -6.58 5.07 -8.19
C ARG A 305 -5.68 4.30 -7.20
N TYR A 306 -6.30 3.40 -6.46
CA TYR A 306 -5.61 2.44 -5.61
C TYR A 306 -6.14 1.02 -5.88
N ALA A 307 -5.43 0.24 -6.67
CA ALA A 307 -5.88 -1.05 -7.21
C ALA A 307 -7.20 -0.91 -8.01
N ASP A 308 -8.27 -1.52 -7.55
CA ASP A 308 -9.62 -1.49 -8.11
C ASP A 308 -10.47 -0.30 -7.63
N ASP A 309 -10.11 0.32 -6.51
CA ASP A 309 -10.77 1.52 -6.00
C ASP A 309 -10.22 2.79 -6.67
N PHE A 310 -11.09 3.69 -7.13
CA PHE A 310 -10.66 4.99 -7.65
C PHE A 310 -11.58 6.12 -7.20
N ILE A 311 -11.05 7.34 -7.22
CA ILE A 311 -11.81 8.55 -6.90
C ILE A 311 -11.46 9.65 -7.91
N ILE A 312 -12.50 10.35 -8.39
CA ILE A 312 -12.36 11.49 -9.29
C ILE A 312 -12.96 12.72 -8.62
N GLY A 313 -12.20 13.81 -8.59
CA GLY A 313 -12.66 15.11 -8.13
C GLY A 313 -13.02 15.99 -9.34
N VAL A 314 -14.26 16.41 -9.44
CA VAL A 314 -14.76 17.23 -10.53
C VAL A 314 -15.02 18.66 -10.02
N SER A 315 -14.30 19.62 -10.59
CA SER A 315 -14.59 21.06 -10.44
C SER A 315 -15.44 21.48 -11.64
N GLY A 316 -16.75 21.28 -11.54
CA GLY A 316 -17.71 21.50 -12.62
C GLY A 316 -19.14 21.42 -12.09
N SER A 317 -20.11 21.23 -13.00
CA SER A 317 -21.50 21.01 -12.65
C SER A 317 -21.74 19.55 -12.21
N ARG A 318 -22.96 19.27 -11.72
CA ARG A 318 -23.36 17.89 -11.41
C ARG A 318 -23.49 17.05 -12.67
N GLU A 319 -24.00 17.64 -13.73
CA GLU A 319 -24.16 17.03 -15.05
C GLU A 319 -22.78 16.62 -15.62
N ASP A 320 -21.74 17.45 -15.40
CA ASP A 320 -20.36 17.09 -15.76
C ASP A 320 -19.90 15.82 -15.03
N ALA A 321 -20.18 15.70 -13.73
CA ALA A 321 -19.82 14.51 -12.95
C ALA A 321 -20.62 13.27 -13.38
N GLU A 322 -21.90 13.43 -13.70
CA GLU A 322 -22.75 12.35 -14.23
C GLU A 322 -22.27 11.88 -15.61
N ARG A 323 -21.93 12.78 -16.50
CA ARG A 323 -21.34 12.45 -17.80
C ARG A 323 -20.04 11.68 -17.66
N ILE A 324 -19.12 12.14 -16.81
CA ILE A 324 -17.85 11.46 -16.54
C ILE A 324 -18.10 10.04 -16.02
N LYS A 325 -19.02 9.88 -15.08
CA LYS A 325 -19.39 8.56 -14.55
C LYS A 325 -19.93 7.65 -15.66
N GLN A 326 -20.83 8.14 -16.52
CA GLN A 326 -21.41 7.37 -17.62
C GLN A 326 -20.35 6.95 -18.65
N GLU A 327 -19.46 7.86 -19.07
CA GLU A 327 -18.38 7.55 -19.98
C GLU A 327 -17.43 6.47 -19.43
N LEU A 328 -17.09 6.55 -18.15
CA LEU A 328 -16.25 5.55 -17.51
C LEU A 328 -16.95 4.20 -17.36
N THR A 329 -18.25 4.20 -17.02
CA THR A 329 -19.04 2.98 -16.95
C THR A 329 -19.08 2.27 -18.30
N LEU A 330 -19.32 3.02 -19.38
CA LEU A 330 -19.32 2.48 -20.72
C LEU A 330 -17.94 1.97 -21.13
N PHE A 331 -16.88 2.74 -20.87
CA PHE A 331 -15.50 2.35 -21.19
C PHE A 331 -15.08 1.05 -20.46
N VAL A 332 -15.36 0.96 -19.16
CA VAL A 332 -15.02 -0.22 -18.34
C VAL A 332 -15.79 -1.44 -18.85
N ALA A 333 -17.05 -1.29 -19.23
CA ALA A 333 -17.86 -2.38 -19.77
C ALA A 333 -17.41 -2.84 -21.16
N THR A 334 -17.15 -1.91 -22.05
CA THR A 334 -16.86 -2.23 -23.47
C THR A 334 -15.40 -2.61 -23.71
N ARG A 335 -14.45 -1.82 -23.19
CA ARG A 335 -13.01 -2.02 -23.43
C ARG A 335 -12.38 -3.03 -22.48
N LEU A 336 -12.76 -2.97 -21.20
CA LEU A 336 -12.19 -3.83 -20.15
C LEU A 336 -13.09 -5.02 -19.79
N LYS A 337 -14.28 -5.14 -20.34
CA LYS A 337 -15.25 -6.19 -20.01
C LYS A 337 -15.44 -6.37 -18.49
N LEU A 338 -15.38 -5.27 -17.74
CA LEU A 338 -15.57 -5.22 -16.30
C LEU A 338 -16.83 -4.41 -15.98
N GLU A 339 -17.32 -4.55 -14.78
CA GLU A 339 -18.54 -3.87 -14.30
C GLU A 339 -18.19 -2.99 -13.10
N LEU A 340 -18.64 -1.73 -13.09
CA LEU A 340 -18.60 -0.90 -11.89
C LEU A 340 -19.65 -1.35 -10.89
N SER A 341 -19.34 -1.26 -9.60
CA SER A 341 -20.31 -1.59 -8.54
C SER A 341 -21.32 -0.46 -8.38
N ASP A 342 -22.58 -0.68 -8.74
CA ASP A 342 -23.65 0.33 -8.60
C ASP A 342 -23.83 0.80 -7.17
N GLU A 343 -23.70 -0.09 -6.19
CA GLU A 343 -23.83 0.23 -4.77
C GLU A 343 -22.73 1.18 -4.27
N LYS A 344 -21.53 1.07 -4.82
CA LYS A 344 -20.34 1.80 -4.37
C LYS A 344 -19.95 2.94 -5.30
N THR A 345 -20.40 2.92 -6.56
CA THR A 345 -20.09 4.00 -7.51
C THR A 345 -21.08 5.14 -7.33
N LYS A 346 -20.67 6.14 -6.55
CA LYS A 346 -21.53 7.25 -6.10
C LYS A 346 -20.97 8.60 -6.55
N ILE A 347 -21.89 9.55 -6.72
CA ILE A 347 -21.53 10.96 -6.90
C ILE A 347 -21.87 11.69 -5.60
N THR A 348 -20.83 12.16 -4.92
CA THR A 348 -20.94 12.83 -3.61
C THR A 348 -20.57 14.30 -3.75
N HIS A 349 -21.42 15.21 -3.26
CA HIS A 349 -21.06 16.63 -3.21
C HIS A 349 -19.93 16.85 -2.19
N SER A 350 -19.02 17.77 -2.48
CA SER A 350 -17.82 17.98 -1.67
C SER A 350 -18.04 18.55 -0.26
N SER A 351 -19.27 18.97 0.08
CA SER A 351 -19.68 19.26 1.46
C SER A 351 -20.05 18.01 2.26
N GLY A 352 -20.36 16.90 1.57
CA GLY A 352 -20.52 15.57 2.16
C GLY A 352 -19.20 14.84 2.22
N ASN A 353 -19.22 13.63 2.77
CA ASN A 353 -18.02 12.80 2.90
C ASN A 353 -18.01 11.73 1.80
N ALA A 354 -17.02 11.79 0.90
CA ALA A 354 -16.66 10.69 0.03
C ALA A 354 -15.78 9.70 0.78
N HIS A 355 -15.97 8.39 0.55
CA HIS A 355 -15.23 7.36 1.25
C HIS A 355 -14.12 6.77 0.35
N PHE A 356 -12.87 6.95 0.72
CA PHE A 356 -11.75 6.37 -0.01
C PHE A 356 -10.63 5.89 0.92
N LEU A 357 -10.15 4.68 0.71
CA LEU A 357 -9.08 4.06 1.51
C LEU A 357 -9.29 4.20 3.03
N GLY A 358 -10.53 4.09 3.49
CA GLY A 358 -10.84 4.15 4.91
C GLY A 358 -10.82 5.53 5.54
N TYR A 359 -10.72 6.58 4.77
CA TYR A 359 -10.90 7.97 5.15
C TYR A 359 -12.19 8.52 4.61
N ASP A 360 -12.75 9.50 5.30
CA ASP A 360 -13.80 10.38 4.80
C ASP A 360 -13.14 11.63 4.22
N ILE A 361 -13.49 11.96 2.99
CA ILE A 361 -12.88 13.05 2.25
C ILE A 361 -13.94 14.09 1.93
N ASN A 362 -13.69 15.34 2.32
CA ASN A 362 -14.51 16.48 1.91
C ASN A 362 -13.64 17.69 1.54
N VAL A 363 -14.25 18.73 1.04
CA VAL A 363 -13.59 20.01 0.75
C VAL A 363 -14.16 21.07 1.68
N ARG A 364 -13.29 21.66 2.49
CA ARG A 364 -13.66 22.70 3.44
C ARG A 364 -14.20 23.92 2.71
N ARG A 365 -15.42 24.31 3.06
CA ARG A 365 -16.08 25.52 2.59
C ARG A 365 -16.50 26.36 3.80
N CYS A 366 -15.56 27.17 4.29
CA CYS A 366 -15.81 28.09 5.40
C CYS A 366 -15.50 29.50 4.93
N GLN A 367 -16.49 30.39 5.01
CA GLN A 367 -16.33 31.81 4.68
C GLN A 367 -15.98 32.65 5.91
N GLU A 368 -15.94 32.03 7.11
CA GLU A 368 -15.63 32.73 8.34
C GLU A 368 -14.16 33.21 8.38
N SER A 369 -13.96 34.41 8.84
CA SER A 369 -12.62 34.93 9.14
C SER A 369 -12.29 34.70 10.61
N LYS A 370 -11.08 34.20 10.90
CA LYS A 370 -10.57 34.07 12.26
C LYS A 370 -9.59 35.22 12.58
N ARG A 371 -9.65 35.78 13.78
CA ARG A 371 -8.61 36.68 14.26
C ARG A 371 -7.46 35.86 14.86
N LYS A 372 -6.23 36.18 14.45
CA LYS A 372 -5.04 35.66 15.13
C LYS A 372 -4.92 36.29 16.52
N THR A 373 -4.06 35.72 17.37
CA THR A 373 -3.71 36.25 18.69
C THR A 373 -3.18 37.69 18.65
N ASN A 374 -2.63 38.12 17.52
CA ASN A 374 -2.19 39.52 17.28
C ASN A 374 -3.28 40.43 16.69
N GLY A 375 -4.56 40.04 16.73
CA GLY A 375 -5.69 40.83 16.26
C GLY A 375 -5.91 40.85 14.74
N VAL A 376 -4.99 40.33 13.93
CA VAL A 376 -5.09 40.35 12.46
C VAL A 376 -6.14 39.35 11.98
N LEU A 377 -7.08 39.81 11.14
CA LEU A 377 -8.07 38.96 10.47
C LEU A 377 -7.37 38.04 9.45
N GLN A 378 -7.50 36.74 9.66
CA GLN A 378 -7.03 35.74 8.74
C GLN A 378 -8.22 34.98 8.14
N ARG A 379 -8.24 34.81 6.82
CA ARG A 379 -9.19 33.92 6.18
C ARG A 379 -8.92 32.49 6.65
N THR A 380 -9.96 31.74 6.95
CA THR A 380 -9.88 30.29 7.12
C THR A 380 -9.44 29.64 5.80
N LEU A 381 -8.68 28.55 5.88
CA LEU A 381 -8.31 27.75 4.72
C LEU A 381 -9.62 27.28 4.04
N ASN A 382 -9.93 27.86 2.89
CA ASN A 382 -11.09 27.50 2.08
C ASN A 382 -10.64 26.68 0.87
N ASN A 383 -11.52 25.83 0.34
CA ASN A 383 -11.25 24.94 -0.79
C ASN A 383 -10.12 23.92 -0.55
N SER A 384 -9.69 23.73 0.69
CA SER A 384 -8.72 22.69 1.05
C SER A 384 -9.43 21.36 1.31
N VAL A 385 -8.80 20.28 0.85
CA VAL A 385 -9.29 18.93 1.15
C VAL A 385 -9.05 18.60 2.62
N GLU A 386 -10.05 18.05 3.28
CA GLU A 386 -9.96 17.46 4.61
C GLU A 386 -10.01 15.94 4.50
N LEU A 387 -9.04 15.29 5.10
CA LEU A 387 -9.01 13.85 5.30
C LEU A 387 -9.47 13.58 6.73
N LEU A 388 -10.61 12.92 6.90
CA LEU A 388 -11.22 12.70 8.21
C LEU A 388 -11.18 11.22 8.58
N ILE A 389 -11.07 10.97 9.88
CA ILE A 389 -11.23 9.63 10.46
C ILE A 389 -12.74 9.35 10.57
N PRO A 390 -13.27 8.28 9.97
CA PRO A 390 -14.63 7.84 10.22
C PRO A 390 -14.71 7.23 11.64
N MET A 391 -15.21 8.01 12.61
CA MET A 391 -15.20 7.62 14.02
C MET A 391 -16.00 6.34 14.29
N GLU A 392 -17.09 6.12 13.57
CA GLU A 392 -17.90 4.89 13.64
C GLU A 392 -17.05 3.62 13.39
N ARG A 393 -16.07 3.72 12.49
CA ARG A 393 -15.14 2.62 12.20
C ARG A 393 -14.20 2.35 13.38
N ILE A 394 -13.77 3.39 14.09
CA ILE A 394 -12.93 3.26 15.30
C ILE A 394 -13.75 2.67 16.44
N GLU A 395 -14.99 3.12 16.62
CA GLU A 395 -15.90 2.57 17.62
C GLU A 395 -16.19 1.10 17.36
N LYS A 396 -16.56 0.75 16.13
CA LYS A 396 -16.74 -0.65 15.73
C LYS A 396 -15.51 -1.50 15.98
N PHE A 397 -14.30 -0.98 15.66
CA PHE A 397 -13.04 -1.69 15.96
C PHE A 397 -12.89 -2.00 17.45
N MET A 398 -13.29 -1.08 18.33
CA MET A 398 -13.20 -1.25 19.77
C MET A 398 -14.25 -2.23 20.30
N TYR A 399 -15.47 -2.20 19.77
CA TYR A 399 -16.52 -3.17 20.12
C TYR A 399 -16.19 -4.59 19.65
N ASP A 400 -15.78 -4.75 18.41
CA ASP A 400 -15.43 -6.06 17.82
C ASP A 400 -14.29 -6.76 18.58
N ARG A 401 -13.52 -6.01 19.38
CA ARG A 401 -12.39 -6.52 20.18
C ARG A 401 -12.60 -6.49 21.69
N GLU A 402 -13.82 -6.26 22.12
CA GLU A 402 -14.17 -6.18 23.55
C GLU A 402 -13.35 -5.13 24.34
N ILE A 403 -12.89 -4.06 23.66
CA ILE A 403 -12.11 -2.99 24.29
C ILE A 403 -13.01 -2.06 25.10
N VAL A 404 -14.24 -1.87 24.63
CA VAL A 404 -15.23 -1.00 25.26
C VAL A 404 -16.60 -1.67 25.34
N ILE A 405 -17.42 -1.19 26.25
CA ILE A 405 -18.86 -1.42 26.34
C ILE A 405 -19.58 -0.08 26.35
N GLN A 406 -20.85 -0.09 25.99
CA GLN A 406 -21.70 1.10 26.07
C GLN A 406 -22.24 1.25 27.49
N GLY A 407 -22.04 2.42 28.09
CA GLY A 407 -22.60 2.80 29.36
C GLY A 407 -24.10 3.16 29.25
N LYS A 408 -24.76 3.29 30.39
CA LYS A 408 -26.20 3.69 30.46
C LYS A 408 -26.45 5.09 29.87
N ASP A 409 -25.45 5.95 29.89
CA ASP A 409 -25.45 7.31 29.34
C ASP A 409 -24.97 7.38 27.87
N GLY A 410 -24.85 6.22 27.21
CA GLY A 410 -24.38 6.11 25.83
C GLY A 410 -22.87 6.29 25.65
N LYS A 411 -22.12 6.61 26.71
CA LYS A 411 -20.67 6.80 26.62
C LYS A 411 -19.92 5.46 26.55
N LEU A 412 -18.79 5.49 25.86
CA LEU A 412 -17.89 4.34 25.80
C LEU A 412 -17.14 4.15 27.10
N ILE A 413 -17.26 2.98 27.70
CA ILE A 413 -16.58 2.60 28.93
C ILE A 413 -15.52 1.55 28.59
N PRO A 414 -14.22 1.77 28.92
CA PRO A 414 -13.18 0.78 28.68
C PRO A 414 -13.50 -0.52 29.43
N TRP A 415 -13.33 -1.67 28.78
CA TRP A 415 -13.64 -2.99 29.33
C TRP A 415 -12.43 -3.90 29.29
N GLN A 416 -12.41 -4.94 30.16
CA GLN A 416 -11.36 -5.96 30.13
C GLN A 416 -11.60 -6.97 29.01
N ARG A 417 -10.54 -7.37 28.31
CA ARG A 417 -10.59 -8.41 27.27
C ARG A 417 -10.37 -9.78 27.91
N ASN A 418 -11.44 -10.53 28.10
CA ASN A 418 -11.39 -11.84 28.75
C ASN A 418 -10.59 -12.86 27.94
N SER A 419 -10.65 -12.77 26.61
CA SER A 419 -9.90 -13.62 25.67
C SER A 419 -8.38 -13.53 25.83
N MET A 420 -7.87 -12.50 26.50
CA MET A 420 -6.43 -12.30 26.69
C MET A 420 -5.92 -12.73 28.08
N ALA A 421 -6.78 -13.21 28.96
CA ALA A 421 -6.40 -13.54 30.36
C ALA A 421 -5.32 -14.63 30.46
N GLY A 422 -5.26 -15.55 29.48
CA GLY A 422 -4.24 -16.61 29.41
C GLY A 422 -2.88 -16.19 28.84
N LEU A 423 -2.77 -14.97 28.27
CA LEU A 423 -1.52 -14.47 27.70
C LEU A 423 -0.59 -13.92 28.79
N THR A 424 0.72 -13.83 28.51
CA THR A 424 1.66 -13.14 29.39
C THR A 424 1.36 -11.64 29.44
N ASP A 425 1.78 -10.96 30.52
CA ASP A 425 1.60 -9.50 30.61
C ASP A 425 2.26 -8.75 29.45
N LEU A 426 3.41 -9.27 29.01
CA LEU A 426 4.15 -8.71 27.88
C LEU A 426 3.35 -8.83 26.57
N GLU A 427 2.77 -10.00 26.29
CA GLU A 427 1.94 -10.23 25.11
C GLU A 427 0.66 -9.38 25.12
N ILE A 428 0.06 -9.21 26.31
CA ILE A 428 -1.10 -8.33 26.46
C ILE A 428 -0.73 -6.91 26.06
N VAL A 429 0.30 -6.32 26.68
CA VAL A 429 0.72 -4.93 26.39
C VAL A 429 1.20 -4.79 24.95
N ASP A 430 1.93 -5.75 24.39
CA ASP A 430 2.36 -5.74 23.00
C ASP A 430 1.17 -5.72 22.03
N THR A 431 0.14 -6.51 22.30
CA THR A 431 -1.08 -6.54 21.47
C THR A 431 -1.80 -5.18 21.48
N TYR A 432 -1.98 -4.58 22.67
CA TYR A 432 -2.59 -3.24 22.77
C TYR A 432 -1.74 -2.18 22.10
N ASN A 433 -0.43 -2.19 22.32
CA ASN A 433 0.51 -1.26 21.68
C ASN A 433 0.49 -1.38 20.16
N SER A 434 0.53 -2.60 19.62
CA SER A 434 0.50 -2.86 18.18
C SER A 434 -0.81 -2.38 17.55
N GLN A 435 -1.95 -2.64 18.18
CA GLN A 435 -3.26 -2.17 17.71
C GLN A 435 -3.36 -0.64 17.77
N THR A 436 -2.90 -0.03 18.86
CA THR A 436 -2.89 1.43 19.02
C THR A 436 -2.00 2.10 17.97
N ARG A 437 -0.77 1.60 17.79
CA ARG A 437 0.15 2.11 16.75
C ARG A 437 -0.43 1.94 15.35
N GLY A 438 -1.04 0.80 15.06
CA GLY A 438 -1.65 0.55 13.75
C GLY A 438 -2.70 1.59 13.38
N ILE A 439 -3.62 1.90 14.30
CA ILE A 439 -4.67 2.91 14.09
C ILE A 439 -4.07 4.31 14.02
N CYS A 440 -3.24 4.70 15.00
CA CYS A 440 -2.69 6.05 15.06
C CYS A 440 -1.77 6.35 13.87
N ASN A 441 -0.93 5.40 13.47
CA ASN A 441 -0.05 5.56 12.32
C ASN A 441 -0.85 5.63 11.00
N TYR A 442 -1.89 4.80 10.84
CA TYR A 442 -2.72 4.84 9.64
C TYR A 442 -3.44 6.20 9.49
N TYR A 443 -3.97 6.75 10.59
CA TYR A 443 -4.72 8.01 10.57
C TYR A 443 -3.91 9.25 10.92
N CYS A 444 -2.58 9.18 10.99
CA CYS A 444 -1.73 10.32 11.38
C CYS A 444 -1.83 11.55 10.46
N ILE A 445 -2.25 11.36 9.20
CA ILE A 445 -2.45 12.44 8.23
C ILE A 445 -3.85 13.07 8.30
N ALA A 446 -4.74 12.54 9.13
CA ALA A 446 -6.11 13.04 9.25
C ALA A 446 -6.18 14.45 9.84
N SER A 447 -7.11 15.27 9.34
CA SER A 447 -7.36 16.62 9.84
C SER A 447 -7.87 16.62 11.29
N ASN A 448 -8.66 15.60 11.66
CA ASN A 448 -9.22 15.40 13.00
C ASN A 448 -8.42 14.40 13.85
N PHE A 449 -7.11 14.25 13.61
CA PHE A 449 -6.23 13.29 14.30
C PHE A 449 -6.33 13.36 15.84
N SER A 450 -6.51 14.57 16.38
CA SER A 450 -6.67 14.79 17.83
C SER A 450 -7.81 13.99 18.47
N LYS A 451 -8.84 13.59 17.71
CA LYS A 451 -9.93 12.73 18.21
C LYS A 451 -9.43 11.36 18.66
N LEU A 452 -8.28 10.89 18.15
CA LEU A 452 -7.67 9.63 18.60
C LEU A 452 -7.09 9.70 20.03
N THR A 453 -6.98 10.87 20.65
CA THR A 453 -6.59 10.98 22.07
C THR A 453 -7.51 10.17 22.96
N TYR A 454 -8.82 10.27 22.71
CA TYR A 454 -9.83 9.50 23.44
C TYR A 454 -9.73 7.99 23.16
N PHE A 455 -9.49 7.61 21.91
CA PHE A 455 -9.24 6.21 21.54
C PHE A 455 -8.03 5.64 22.29
N VAL A 456 -6.88 6.34 22.32
CA VAL A 456 -5.68 5.89 23.04
C VAL A 456 -5.93 5.78 24.53
N TYR A 457 -6.69 6.71 25.11
CA TYR A 457 -7.13 6.62 26.51
C TYR A 457 -7.95 5.33 26.76
N LEU A 458 -8.94 5.03 25.93
CA LEU A 458 -9.77 3.82 26.07
C LEU A 458 -8.91 2.54 25.94
N MET A 459 -7.96 2.51 24.99
CA MET A 459 -7.02 1.40 24.82
C MET A 459 -6.17 1.17 26.07
N GLU A 460 -5.59 2.23 26.63
CA GLU A 460 -4.79 2.15 27.87
C GLU A 460 -5.60 1.61 29.04
N TYR A 461 -6.80 2.17 29.28
CA TYR A 461 -7.62 1.75 30.40
C TYR A 461 -8.21 0.35 30.24
N SER A 462 -8.53 -0.08 29.02
CA SER A 462 -8.91 -1.47 28.71
C SER A 462 -7.74 -2.43 29.00
N CYS A 463 -6.51 -2.06 28.63
CA CYS A 463 -5.30 -2.83 28.95
C CYS A 463 -5.11 -2.96 30.47
N LEU A 464 -5.22 -1.86 31.19
CA LEU A 464 -5.12 -1.85 32.66
C LEU A 464 -6.19 -2.71 33.34
N LYS A 465 -7.44 -2.67 32.85
CA LYS A 465 -8.53 -3.54 33.34
C LYS A 465 -8.27 -5.02 33.07
N THR A 466 -7.71 -5.33 31.88
CA THR A 466 -7.34 -6.70 31.51
C THR A 466 -6.26 -7.25 32.42
N LEU A 467 -5.20 -6.48 32.69
CA LEU A 467 -4.15 -6.85 33.65
C LEU A 467 -4.68 -6.92 35.10
N ALA A 468 -5.53 -5.98 35.51
CA ALA A 468 -6.13 -5.95 36.84
C ALA A 468 -6.97 -7.21 37.11
N LYS A 469 -7.77 -7.65 36.12
CA LYS A 469 -8.52 -8.91 36.21
C LYS A 469 -7.58 -10.12 36.30
N LYS A 470 -6.55 -10.18 35.45
CA LYS A 470 -5.56 -11.28 35.48
C LYS A 470 -4.86 -11.40 36.84
N HIS A 471 -4.42 -10.28 37.38
CA HIS A 471 -3.73 -10.23 38.67
C HIS A 471 -4.66 -10.15 39.90
N LYS A 472 -5.98 -10.25 39.69
CA LYS A 472 -6.99 -10.16 40.76
C LYS A 472 -6.81 -8.92 41.64
N THR A 473 -6.52 -7.77 41.04
CA THR A 473 -6.26 -6.50 41.73
C THR A 473 -7.00 -5.34 41.11
N ARG A 474 -6.89 -4.13 41.66
CA ARG A 474 -7.45 -2.91 41.09
C ARG A 474 -6.47 -2.27 40.10
N ILE A 475 -6.98 -1.39 39.21
CA ILE A 475 -6.14 -0.61 38.26
C ILE A 475 -5.02 0.14 38.99
N SER A 476 -5.30 0.71 40.18
CA SER A 476 -4.30 1.41 40.99
C SER A 476 -3.16 0.49 41.43
N GLY A 477 -3.47 -0.77 41.72
CA GLY A 477 -2.47 -1.81 42.04
C GLY A 477 -1.57 -2.09 40.83
N ILE A 478 -2.13 -2.30 39.63
CA ILE A 478 -1.36 -2.49 38.40
C ILE A 478 -0.45 -1.30 38.10
N LYS A 479 -0.99 -0.09 38.20
CA LYS A 479 -0.18 1.14 38.00
C LYS A 479 0.97 1.25 38.99
N ARG A 480 0.80 0.78 40.27
CA ARG A 480 1.84 0.78 41.29
C ARG A 480 2.93 -0.26 40.99
N ILE A 481 2.52 -1.50 40.67
CA ILE A 481 3.43 -2.61 40.36
C ILE A 481 4.32 -2.30 39.16
N PHE A 482 3.74 -1.75 38.09
CA PHE A 482 4.43 -1.53 36.83
C PHE A 482 4.83 -0.07 36.60
N LYS A 483 4.84 0.78 37.63
CA LYS A 483 5.23 2.20 37.55
C LYS A 483 6.62 2.37 36.93
N CYS A 484 6.75 3.32 36.01
CA CYS A 484 8.01 3.71 35.40
C CYS A 484 7.97 5.22 35.07
N GLY A 485 8.59 6.04 35.92
CA GLY A 485 8.55 7.49 35.80
C GLY A 485 7.11 8.03 35.84
N LYS A 486 6.74 8.82 34.85
CA LYS A 486 5.38 9.37 34.68
C LYS A 486 4.39 8.44 33.98
N SER A 487 4.82 7.22 33.62
CA SER A 487 4.00 6.21 32.92
C SER A 487 4.14 4.83 33.59
N TRP A 488 3.78 3.76 32.88
CA TRP A 488 3.93 2.40 33.33
C TRP A 488 4.35 1.47 32.19
N GLY A 489 4.96 0.33 32.51
CA GLY A 489 5.41 -0.64 31.53
C GLY A 489 5.84 -1.95 32.13
N ILE A 490 5.70 -3.04 31.35
CA ILE A 490 6.03 -4.40 31.78
C ILE A 490 7.53 -4.64 31.69
N PRO A 491 8.21 -5.06 32.80
CA PRO A 491 9.62 -5.42 32.73
C PRO A 491 9.81 -6.77 32.03
N TYR A 492 10.85 -6.87 31.23
CA TYR A 492 11.27 -8.12 30.60
C TYR A 492 12.80 -8.19 30.51
N LYS A 493 13.31 -9.42 30.47
CA LYS A 493 14.75 -9.65 30.35
C LYS A 493 15.09 -10.04 28.90
N THR A 494 16.11 -9.41 28.35
CA THR A 494 16.80 -9.88 27.15
C THR A 494 18.11 -10.55 27.57
N LYS A 495 18.76 -11.28 26.65
CA LYS A 495 20.08 -11.90 26.94
C LYS A 495 21.14 -10.90 27.42
N LYS A 496 21.02 -9.62 27.04
CA LYS A 496 22.01 -8.56 27.32
C LYS A 496 21.61 -7.64 28.47
N GLU A 497 20.31 -7.34 28.64
CA GLU A 497 19.85 -6.31 29.58
C GLU A 497 18.39 -6.50 30.02
N LYS A 498 18.03 -5.86 31.13
CA LYS A 498 16.65 -5.71 31.56
C LYS A 498 16.02 -4.54 30.81
N LYS A 499 14.89 -4.76 30.13
CA LYS A 499 14.12 -3.73 29.42
C LYS A 499 12.71 -3.62 29.96
N ARG A 500 12.01 -2.55 29.58
CA ARG A 500 10.58 -2.38 29.86
C ARG A 500 9.81 -2.11 28.58
N MET A 501 8.67 -2.77 28.41
CA MET A 501 7.71 -2.46 27.35
C MET A 501 6.73 -1.44 27.89
N MET A 502 6.91 -0.19 27.50
CA MET A 502 6.03 0.92 27.89
C MET A 502 4.71 0.85 27.15
N ILE A 503 3.62 1.24 27.82
CA ILE A 503 2.35 1.49 27.12
C ILE A 503 2.49 2.71 26.21
N VAL A 504 1.95 2.59 25.00
CA VAL A 504 1.94 3.69 24.02
C VAL A 504 0.98 4.77 24.47
N LYS A 505 1.42 6.01 24.36
CA LYS A 505 0.64 7.23 24.66
C LYS A 505 0.34 8.02 23.38
N PHE A 506 -0.68 8.87 23.42
CA PHE A 506 -0.99 9.73 22.28
C PHE A 506 0.16 10.71 21.97
N SER A 507 0.91 11.15 22.97
CA SER A 507 2.12 11.98 22.82
C SER A 507 3.24 11.34 21.98
N ASP A 508 3.22 10.01 21.83
CA ASP A 508 4.24 9.28 21.05
C ASP A 508 3.99 9.42 19.53
N PHE A 509 2.84 9.99 19.15
CA PHE A 509 2.47 10.18 17.76
C PHE A 509 2.51 11.67 17.39
N LYS A 510 3.05 11.96 16.21
CA LYS A 510 3.03 13.30 15.62
C LYS A 510 2.13 13.31 14.39
N ARG A 511 1.25 14.30 14.28
CA ARG A 511 0.44 14.50 13.09
C ARG A 511 1.34 14.84 11.91
N GLY A 512 1.11 14.20 10.76
CA GLY A 512 1.79 14.51 9.51
C GLY A 512 3.19 13.94 9.34
N THR A 513 3.77 13.24 10.34
CA THR A 513 5.14 12.70 10.27
C THR A 513 5.32 11.59 9.23
N VAL A 514 4.25 10.91 8.82
CA VAL A 514 4.32 9.82 7.82
C VAL A 514 4.52 10.32 6.39
N PHE A 515 4.37 11.60 6.12
CA PHE A 515 4.63 12.14 4.79
C PHE A 515 6.09 12.05 4.35
N ASP A 516 7.02 11.93 5.28
CA ASP A 516 8.46 11.92 5.01
C ASP A 516 9.12 10.55 5.28
N GLU A 517 8.45 9.64 6.00
CA GLU A 517 8.94 8.27 6.23
C GLU A 517 8.20 7.25 5.35
N PRO A 518 8.90 6.55 4.45
CA PRO A 518 8.28 5.61 3.49
C PRO A 518 7.86 4.27 4.12
N SER A 519 7.74 4.14 5.46
CA SER A 519 7.92 2.83 6.09
C SER A 519 6.66 2.05 6.49
N ILE A 520 5.46 2.65 6.63
CA ILE A 520 4.39 1.95 7.38
C ILE A 520 3.51 1.07 6.50
N ASP A 521 3.10 1.53 5.33
CA ASP A 521 2.31 0.74 4.37
C ASP A 521 2.85 0.79 2.93
N THR A 522 4.08 1.28 2.77
CA THR A 522 4.74 1.39 1.47
C THR A 522 5.14 0.00 0.97
N VAL A 523 4.75 -0.32 -0.24
CA VAL A 523 5.20 -1.54 -0.92
C VAL A 523 6.72 -1.45 -1.08
N LYS A 524 7.43 -2.46 -0.60
CA LYS A 524 8.89 -2.51 -0.73
C LYS A 524 9.28 -2.45 -2.20
N ASN A 525 10.26 -1.63 -2.51
CA ASN A 525 10.84 -1.64 -3.84
C ASN A 525 11.61 -2.95 -4.03
N HIS A 526 11.07 -3.82 -4.86
CA HIS A 526 11.73 -5.06 -5.27
C HIS A 526 12.68 -4.85 -6.45
N ILE A 527 12.61 -3.68 -7.10
CA ILE A 527 13.49 -3.27 -8.19
C ILE A 527 14.80 -2.74 -7.59
N HIS A 528 15.56 -3.64 -6.95
CA HIS A 528 16.88 -3.32 -6.43
C HIS A 528 17.93 -4.08 -7.22
N PHE A 529 18.66 -3.36 -8.05
CA PHE A 529 19.64 -3.94 -8.96
C PHE A 529 20.98 -4.29 -8.28
N ASN A 530 21.31 -3.70 -7.13
CA ASN A 530 22.63 -3.81 -6.49
C ASN A 530 22.62 -4.33 -5.05
N THR A 531 21.64 -5.13 -4.63
CA THR A 531 21.61 -5.67 -3.27
C THR A 531 22.43 -6.95 -3.14
N ARG A 532 23.42 -6.96 -2.25
CA ARG A 532 24.12 -8.19 -1.86
C ARG A 532 23.12 -9.19 -1.28
N ASN A 533 23.02 -10.35 -1.88
CA ASN A 533 22.20 -11.44 -1.40
C ASN A 533 23.06 -12.36 -0.52
N SER A 534 22.97 -12.20 0.80
CA SER A 534 23.72 -13.03 1.74
C SER A 534 23.35 -14.52 1.66
N LEU A 535 22.11 -14.83 1.28
CA LEU A 535 21.65 -16.21 1.10
C LEU A 535 22.25 -16.85 -0.15
N GLU A 536 22.30 -16.09 -1.24
CA GLU A 536 22.94 -16.50 -2.48
C GLU A 536 24.44 -16.74 -2.28
N ALA A 537 25.14 -15.83 -1.58
CA ALA A 537 26.55 -15.99 -1.26
C ALA A 537 26.80 -17.24 -0.40
N ARG A 538 25.93 -17.55 0.55
CA ARG A 538 26.02 -18.74 1.39
C ARG A 538 25.80 -20.03 0.59
N LEU A 539 24.84 -20.03 -0.35
CA LEU A 539 24.59 -21.19 -1.21
C LEU A 539 25.76 -21.40 -2.20
N LYS A 540 26.28 -20.32 -2.78
CA LYS A 540 27.47 -20.35 -3.67
C LYS A 540 28.77 -20.72 -2.96
N ALA A 541 28.84 -20.58 -1.65
CA ALA A 541 30.01 -21.01 -0.88
C ALA A 541 30.15 -22.53 -0.81
N CYS A 542 29.18 -23.31 -1.29
CA CYS A 542 29.18 -24.77 -1.36
C CYS A 542 29.68 -25.41 -0.05
N LYS A 543 29.20 -24.89 1.10
CA LYS A 543 29.57 -25.35 2.45
C LYS A 543 28.34 -25.62 3.31
N CYS A 544 28.25 -26.82 3.86
CA CYS A 544 27.21 -27.17 4.82
C CYS A 544 27.38 -26.43 6.14
N GLU A 545 26.39 -25.63 6.54
CA GLU A 545 26.45 -24.88 7.81
C GLU A 545 26.23 -25.74 9.06
N LEU A 546 25.93 -27.04 8.90
CA LEU A 546 25.71 -27.98 9.99
C LEU A 546 26.90 -28.93 10.19
N CYS A 547 27.27 -29.69 9.18
CA CYS A 547 28.38 -30.67 9.27
C CYS A 547 29.72 -30.14 8.74
N GLY A 548 29.74 -28.98 8.05
CA GLY A 548 30.96 -28.40 7.49
C GLY A 548 31.41 -29.00 6.15
N ALA A 549 30.71 -30.00 5.59
CA ALA A 549 31.08 -30.57 4.30
C ALA A 549 31.12 -29.50 3.19
N GLU A 550 32.17 -29.55 2.37
CA GLU A 550 32.44 -28.60 1.29
C GLU A 550 32.72 -29.34 -0.02
N GLY A 551 32.37 -28.78 -1.16
CA GLY A 551 32.72 -29.27 -2.49
C GLY A 551 31.64 -29.10 -3.54
N ASP A 552 32.06 -28.92 -4.80
CA ASP A 552 31.15 -28.70 -5.94
C ASP A 552 30.33 -29.94 -6.32
N GLY A 553 30.73 -31.13 -5.86
CA GLY A 553 30.01 -32.41 -6.08
C GLY A 553 28.88 -32.67 -5.06
N ILE A 554 28.72 -31.80 -4.04
CA ILE A 554 27.72 -31.97 -2.99
C ILE A 554 26.52 -31.07 -3.30
N ALA A 555 25.33 -31.65 -3.31
CA ALA A 555 24.09 -30.87 -3.43
C ALA A 555 23.76 -30.17 -2.11
N PHE A 556 23.63 -28.86 -2.17
CA PHE A 556 23.26 -28.01 -1.03
C PHE A 556 21.84 -27.48 -1.19
N GLU A 557 21.10 -27.52 -0.10
CA GLU A 557 19.70 -27.11 0.00
C GLU A 557 19.53 -26.11 1.16
N ILE A 558 18.49 -25.31 1.08
CA ILE A 558 18.15 -24.36 2.14
C ILE A 558 17.08 -24.99 3.02
N HIS A 559 17.44 -25.33 4.27
CA HIS A 559 16.45 -25.64 5.29
C HIS A 559 15.79 -24.36 5.80
N HIS A 560 14.45 -24.30 5.75
CA HIS A 560 13.64 -23.14 6.09
C HIS A 560 12.61 -23.43 7.17
N ILE A 561 12.48 -22.56 8.16
CA ILE A 561 11.46 -22.62 9.21
C ILE A 561 10.51 -21.42 9.18
N ASN A 562 9.24 -21.67 9.47
CA ASN A 562 8.22 -20.62 9.49
C ASN A 562 8.40 -19.61 10.62
N LYS A 563 8.69 -20.08 11.84
CA LYS A 563 8.76 -19.23 13.05
C LYS A 563 9.89 -19.66 13.98
N MET A 564 10.85 -18.77 14.19
CA MET A 564 11.95 -18.96 15.16
C MET A 564 11.50 -19.29 16.59
N LYS A 565 10.33 -18.80 17.00
CA LYS A 565 9.79 -19.04 18.34
C LYS A 565 9.39 -20.51 18.59
N ASN A 566 9.24 -21.30 17.53
CA ASN A 566 8.87 -22.71 17.65
C ASN A 566 10.08 -23.60 17.92
N LEU A 567 11.30 -23.09 17.74
CA LEU A 567 12.53 -23.82 18.01
C LEU A 567 12.73 -23.98 19.53
N LYS A 568 12.94 -25.21 19.96
CA LYS A 568 13.16 -25.58 21.37
C LYS A 568 14.63 -25.57 21.77
N GLY A 569 15.54 -25.56 20.78
CA GLY A 569 16.99 -25.61 21.00
C GLY A 569 17.48 -26.98 21.49
N LYS A 570 16.74 -28.05 21.20
CA LYS A 570 17.11 -29.43 21.57
C LYS A 570 18.08 -30.04 20.58
N GLU A 571 17.83 -29.82 19.30
CA GLU A 571 18.60 -30.37 18.20
C GLU A 571 19.74 -29.42 17.76
N GLN A 572 20.81 -29.98 17.23
CA GLN A 572 21.99 -29.21 16.79
C GLN A 572 21.63 -28.15 15.73
N TRP A 573 20.75 -28.47 14.80
CA TRP A 573 20.28 -27.53 13.78
C TRP A 573 19.44 -26.40 14.37
N GLU A 574 18.57 -26.67 15.36
CA GLU A 574 17.82 -25.64 16.06
C GLU A 574 18.75 -24.66 16.78
N MET A 575 19.76 -25.21 17.51
CA MET A 575 20.78 -24.41 18.18
C MET A 575 21.55 -23.53 17.19
N ALA A 576 21.93 -24.07 16.02
CA ALA A 576 22.61 -23.33 14.95
C ALA A 576 21.73 -22.17 14.42
N MET A 577 20.45 -22.40 14.19
CA MET A 577 19.51 -21.35 13.75
C MET A 577 19.27 -20.29 14.80
N ILE A 578 19.09 -20.69 16.06
CA ILE A 578 18.91 -19.78 17.21
C ILE A 578 20.16 -18.91 17.40
N ALA A 579 21.35 -19.52 17.39
CA ALA A 579 22.62 -18.79 17.55
C ALA A 579 22.84 -17.75 16.45
N ARG A 580 22.53 -18.11 15.21
CA ARG A 580 22.66 -17.22 14.05
C ARG A 580 21.49 -16.26 13.87
N LYS A 581 20.40 -16.44 14.62
CA LYS A 581 19.13 -15.67 14.51
C LYS A 581 18.58 -15.64 13.09
N ARG A 582 18.61 -16.78 12.40
CA ARG A 582 18.20 -16.92 10.99
C ARG A 582 17.13 -17.98 10.85
N LYS A 583 16.20 -17.77 9.94
CA LYS A 583 15.17 -18.75 9.55
C LYS A 583 15.65 -19.76 8.52
N THR A 584 16.90 -19.66 8.08
CA THR A 584 17.45 -20.50 7.01
C THR A 584 18.83 -21.02 7.38
N LEU A 585 19.10 -22.29 7.06
CA LEU A 585 20.43 -22.91 7.02
C LEU A 585 20.71 -23.43 5.62
N VAL A 586 21.94 -23.27 5.13
CA VAL A 586 22.41 -23.95 3.94
C VAL A 586 23.04 -25.26 4.40
N VAL A 587 22.49 -26.37 3.98
CA VAL A 587 22.88 -27.72 4.44
C VAL A 587 23.05 -28.67 3.24
N CYS A 588 23.90 -29.68 3.37
CA CYS A 588 23.94 -30.76 2.39
C CYS A 588 22.66 -31.62 2.47
N LYS A 589 22.33 -32.31 1.41
CA LYS A 589 21.09 -33.10 1.28
C LYS A 589 20.94 -34.16 2.38
N GLU A 590 22.04 -34.74 2.85
CA GLU A 590 22.05 -35.67 3.98
C GLU A 590 21.66 -35.03 5.31
N CYS A 591 22.27 -33.87 5.61
CA CYS A 591 21.91 -33.12 6.81
C CYS A 591 20.46 -32.62 6.75
N HIS A 592 19.97 -32.22 5.57
CA HIS A 592 18.59 -31.82 5.37
C HIS A 592 17.60 -32.96 5.67
N LYS A 593 17.88 -34.15 5.16
CA LYS A 593 17.10 -35.36 5.48
C LYS A 593 17.09 -35.66 6.99
N LYS A 594 18.27 -35.61 7.65
CA LYS A 594 18.37 -35.85 9.10
C LYS A 594 17.51 -34.86 9.90
N ILE A 595 17.46 -33.58 9.53
CA ILE A 595 16.61 -32.59 10.18
C ILE A 595 15.13 -33.00 10.14
N HIS A 596 14.64 -33.49 9.00
CA HIS A 596 13.24 -33.92 8.86
C HIS A 596 12.92 -35.26 9.53
N HIS A 597 13.90 -36.15 9.71
CA HIS A 597 13.70 -37.43 10.41
C HIS A 597 13.77 -37.29 11.94
N SER A 598 14.40 -36.24 12.46
CA SER A 598 14.50 -35.97 13.90
C SER A 598 13.41 -35.03 14.43
N SER A 599 12.46 -34.61 13.59
CA SER A 599 11.41 -33.63 13.93
C SER A 599 10.11 -34.29 14.37
#